data_5fa53764865ab5c77d863acb41744b01
#
_entry.id   5fa53764865ab5c77d863acb41744b01
#
_cell.length_a   1.000
_cell.length_b   1.000
_cell.length_c   1.000
_cell.angle_alpha   90.00
_cell.angle_beta   90.00
_cell.angle_gamma   90.00
#
_symmetry.space_group_name_H-M   'P 1'
#
loop_
_entity.id
_entity.type
_entity.pdbx_description
1 polymer ?
#
loop_
_entity_poly.entity_id
_entity_poly.type
_entity_poly.pdbx_seq_one_letter_code
_entity_poly.pdbx_strand_id
1 'polypeptide(L)'
;MLDFDLAEMYGIENRVLKQAVRRNLKRFEGEDFMFELTRDELSRSQIVTLNKGRGSNFKYMPFAFTELGVAMLSSVLNSDTAIGINRGIMRAFVAVRQLLLNPPTDSVYELQNEVKELKEYIESFLL
;
A
#
# COMPACT_ATOMS: atom_id res chain seq x y z
N MET A 1 -3.76 4.37 4.39
CA MET A 1 -2.73 5.43 4.40
C MET A 1 -3.06 6.50 3.38
N LEU A 2 -2.68 7.70 3.65
CA LEU A 2 -2.89 8.83 2.74
C LEU A 2 -1.73 8.98 1.76
N ASP A 3 -2.03 9.57 0.62
CA ASP A 3 -1.08 9.71 -0.49
C ASP A 3 0.23 10.40 -0.07
N PHE A 4 0.15 11.50 0.69
CA PHE A 4 1.36 12.23 1.08
C PHE A 4 2.23 11.44 2.08
N ASP A 5 1.63 10.61 2.95
CA ASP A 5 2.38 9.73 3.84
C ASP A 5 3.09 8.63 3.05
N LEU A 6 2.40 8.07 2.07
CA LEU A 6 2.96 7.05 1.18
C LEU A 6 4.07 7.62 0.31
N ALA A 7 3.89 8.84 -0.20
CA ALA A 7 4.91 9.50 -1.00
C ALA A 7 6.20 9.68 -0.20
N GLU A 8 6.09 10.11 1.06
CA GLU A 8 7.22 10.22 1.95
C GLU A 8 7.90 8.88 2.18
N MET A 9 7.12 7.84 2.47
CA MET A 9 7.63 6.48 2.68
C MET A 9 8.37 5.95 1.46
N TYR A 10 7.84 6.20 0.25
CA TYR A 10 8.46 5.75 -0.99
C TYR A 10 9.59 6.67 -1.48
N GLY A 11 9.80 7.81 -0.82
CA GLY A 11 10.86 8.73 -1.19
C GLY A 11 10.59 9.48 -2.51
N ILE A 12 9.34 9.78 -2.80
CA ILE A 12 8.92 10.50 -4.00
C ILE A 12 8.03 11.69 -3.65
N GLU A 13 7.88 12.60 -4.60
CA GLU A 13 6.94 13.70 -4.43
C GLU A 13 5.49 13.21 -4.55
N ASN A 14 4.61 13.78 -3.74
CA ASN A 14 3.18 13.44 -3.79
C ASN A 14 2.58 13.62 -5.19
N ARG A 15 3.02 14.64 -5.90
CA ARG A 15 2.60 14.90 -7.29
C ARG A 15 2.93 13.71 -8.20
N VAL A 16 4.10 13.13 -8.03
CA VAL A 16 4.55 11.96 -8.81
C VAL A 16 3.70 10.74 -8.49
N LEU A 17 3.40 10.52 -7.20
CA LEU A 17 2.53 9.42 -6.77
C LEU A 17 1.14 9.54 -7.39
N LYS A 18 0.52 10.72 -7.29
CA LYS A 18 -0.81 10.95 -7.86
C LYS A 18 -0.82 10.79 -9.37
N GLN A 19 0.23 11.22 -10.05
CA GLN A 19 0.37 11.07 -11.48
C GLN A 19 0.43 9.59 -11.88
N ALA A 20 1.18 8.79 -11.11
CA ALA A 20 1.27 7.35 -11.36
C ALA A 20 -0.10 6.67 -11.23
N VAL A 21 -0.87 7.05 -10.21
CA VAL A 21 -2.23 6.54 -10.03
C VAL A 21 -3.12 6.92 -11.21
N ARG A 22 -3.08 8.17 -11.63
CA ARG A 22 -3.90 8.65 -12.76
C ARG A 22 -3.57 7.94 -14.07
N ARG A 23 -2.31 7.61 -14.28
CA ARG A 23 -1.85 6.85 -15.47
C ARG A 23 -2.25 5.38 -15.41
N ASN A 24 -2.62 4.89 -14.24
CA ASN A 24 -2.92 3.48 -14.01
C ASN A 24 -4.29 3.30 -13.33
N LEU A 25 -5.27 4.11 -13.69
CA LEU A 25 -6.59 4.14 -13.02
C LEU A 25 -7.25 2.78 -12.93
N LYS A 26 -7.14 1.96 -13.98
CA LYS A 26 -7.74 0.62 -13.95
C LYS A 26 -7.21 -0.27 -12.85
N ARG A 27 -5.96 -0.04 -12.42
CA ARG A 27 -5.35 -0.82 -11.35
C ARG A 27 -5.85 -0.43 -9.97
N PHE A 28 -6.46 0.75 -9.85
CA PHE A 28 -6.93 1.30 -8.59
C PHE A 28 -8.45 1.40 -8.53
N GLU A 29 -9.16 0.82 -9.48
CA GLU A 29 -10.62 0.82 -9.47
C GLU A 29 -11.16 0.05 -8.27
N GLY A 30 -12.17 0.64 -7.64
CA GLY A 30 -12.83 0.04 -6.49
C GLY A 30 -12.36 0.63 -5.16
N GLU A 31 -13.29 0.75 -4.23
CA GLU A 31 -13.03 1.28 -2.90
C GLU A 31 -12.12 0.38 -2.06
N ASP A 32 -11.95 -0.88 -2.47
CA ASP A 32 -11.03 -1.81 -1.85
C ASP A 32 -9.57 -1.52 -2.18
N PHE A 33 -9.29 -0.65 -3.15
CA PHE A 33 -7.93 -0.20 -3.49
C PHE A 33 -7.65 1.21 -3.00
N MET A 34 -8.46 2.17 -3.41
CA MET A 34 -8.29 3.55 -2.98
C MET A 34 -9.59 4.34 -3.12
N PHE A 35 -9.66 5.46 -2.41
CA PHE A 35 -10.75 6.41 -2.56
C PHE A 35 -10.25 7.83 -2.26
N GLU A 36 -10.89 8.82 -2.86
CA GLU A 36 -10.60 10.22 -2.61
C GLU A 36 -11.35 10.68 -1.38
N LEU A 37 -10.67 11.38 -0.48
CA LEU A 37 -11.31 11.91 0.73
C LEU A 37 -12.21 13.07 0.39
N THR A 38 -13.35 13.15 1.09
CA THR A 38 -14.22 14.32 1.04
C THR A 38 -13.65 15.41 1.96
N ARG A 39 -14.11 16.65 1.77
CA ARG A 39 -13.72 17.76 2.64
C ARG A 39 -14.16 17.53 4.09
N ASP A 40 -15.31 16.90 4.29
CA ASP A 40 -15.81 16.59 5.62
C ASP A 40 -14.92 15.57 6.33
N GLU A 41 -14.52 14.54 5.64
CA GLU A 41 -13.60 13.53 6.16
C GLU A 41 -12.25 14.16 6.51
N LEU A 42 -11.74 15.02 5.64
CA LEU A 42 -10.48 15.71 5.85
C LEU A 42 -10.55 16.66 7.04
N SER A 43 -11.60 17.40 7.18
CA SER A 43 -11.76 18.36 8.28
C SER A 43 -11.91 17.70 9.65
N ARG A 44 -12.38 16.46 9.70
CA ARG A 44 -12.50 15.67 10.92
C ARG A 44 -11.21 14.93 11.27
N SER A 45 -10.24 14.94 10.38
CA SER A 45 -9.00 14.19 10.52
C SER A 45 -7.95 15.02 11.26
N GLN A 46 -7.15 14.38 12.11
CA GLN A 46 -5.99 15.01 12.75
C GLN A 46 -4.93 15.44 11.73
N ILE A 47 -4.99 14.95 10.52
CA ILE A 47 -4.06 15.27 9.45
C ILE A 47 -4.14 16.74 9.07
N VAL A 48 -5.33 17.33 9.13
CA VAL A 48 -5.52 18.78 8.92
C VAL A 48 -4.68 19.58 9.90
N THR A 49 -4.63 19.15 11.15
CA THR A 49 -3.84 19.80 12.20
C THR A 49 -2.35 19.72 11.91
N LEU A 50 -1.86 18.57 11.45
CA LEU A 50 -0.46 18.36 11.11
C LEU A 50 -0.01 19.20 9.91
N ASN A 51 -0.91 19.48 8.99
CA ASN A 51 -0.63 20.24 7.78
C ASN A 51 -1.06 21.71 7.87
N LYS A 52 -1.39 22.17 9.06
CA LYS A 52 -1.89 23.52 9.29
C LYS A 52 -0.93 24.62 8.83
N GLY A 53 0.38 24.37 8.88
CA GLY A 53 1.41 25.31 8.44
C GLY A 53 1.52 25.47 6.92
N ARG A 54 0.87 24.61 6.16
CA ARG A 54 0.86 24.66 4.69
C ARG A 54 -0.42 25.25 4.13
N GLY A 55 -1.21 25.90 4.98
CA GLY A 55 -2.52 26.36 4.61
C GLY A 55 -3.58 25.27 4.78
N SER A 56 -4.73 25.68 5.26
CA SER A 56 -5.85 24.78 5.53
C SER A 56 -6.54 24.28 4.26
N ASN A 57 -6.12 24.76 3.08
CA ASN A 57 -6.75 24.43 1.81
C ASN A 57 -5.84 23.49 1.02
N PHE A 58 -6.21 22.22 0.97
CA PHE A 58 -5.61 21.32 -0.01
C PHE A 58 -6.14 21.70 -1.38
N LYS A 59 -5.23 22.00 -2.31
CA LYS A 59 -5.60 22.28 -3.70
C LYS A 59 -6.28 21.08 -4.34
N TYR A 60 -5.85 19.89 -3.96
CA TYR A 60 -6.43 18.62 -4.40
C TYR A 60 -6.71 17.76 -3.18
N MET A 61 -7.84 17.07 -3.19
CA MET A 61 -8.19 16.16 -2.09
C MET A 61 -7.20 14.99 -2.03
N PRO A 62 -6.81 14.58 -0.81
CA PRO A 62 -5.94 13.42 -0.66
C PRO A 62 -6.61 12.13 -1.11
N PHE A 63 -5.81 11.18 -1.59
CA PHE A 63 -6.24 9.83 -1.82
C PHE A 63 -5.93 8.99 -0.58
N ALA A 64 -6.89 8.15 -0.18
CA ALA A 64 -6.68 7.16 0.87
C ALA A 64 -6.49 5.79 0.23
N PHE A 65 -5.45 5.08 0.65
CA PHE A 65 -5.11 3.78 0.10
C PHE A 65 -5.34 2.69 1.15
N THR A 66 -5.99 1.62 0.75
CA THR A 66 -6.11 0.40 1.52
C THR A 66 -4.81 -0.41 1.41
N GLU A 67 -4.75 -1.54 2.11
CA GLU A 67 -3.61 -2.47 1.97
C GLU A 67 -3.42 -2.91 0.52
N LEU A 68 -4.52 -3.22 -0.18
CA LEU A 68 -4.46 -3.58 -1.61
C LEU A 68 -3.94 -2.43 -2.46
N GLY A 69 -4.38 -1.21 -2.16
CA GLY A 69 -3.90 -0.02 -2.87
C GLY A 69 -2.42 0.24 -2.66
N VAL A 70 -1.92 0.06 -1.44
CA VAL A 70 -0.49 0.20 -1.13
C VAL A 70 0.33 -0.84 -1.91
N ALA A 71 -0.13 -2.09 -1.93
CA ALA A 71 0.52 -3.15 -2.70
C ALA A 71 0.52 -2.82 -4.19
N MET A 72 -0.59 -2.32 -4.73
CA MET A 72 -0.66 -1.92 -6.14
C MET A 72 0.28 -0.76 -6.46
N LEU A 73 0.38 0.23 -5.56
CA LEU A 73 1.31 1.35 -5.74
C LEU A 73 2.75 0.88 -5.91
N SER A 74 3.16 -0.12 -5.16
CA SER A 74 4.53 -0.65 -5.25
C SER A 74 4.85 -1.18 -6.65
N SER A 75 3.84 -1.57 -7.41
CA SER A 75 4.01 -2.09 -8.77
C SER A 75 4.10 -1.01 -9.85
N VAL A 76 3.63 0.20 -9.56
CA VAL A 76 3.58 1.29 -10.55
C VAL A 76 4.57 2.41 -10.27
N LEU A 77 5.16 2.45 -9.09
CA LEU A 77 6.17 3.45 -8.72
C LEU A 77 7.57 2.91 -9.00
N ASN A 78 8.48 3.82 -9.35
CA ASN A 78 9.85 3.47 -9.77
C ASN A 78 10.92 3.76 -8.72
N SER A 79 10.55 4.17 -7.50
CA SER A 79 11.54 4.39 -6.45
C SER A 79 12.15 3.06 -5.99
N ASP A 80 13.38 3.10 -5.49
CA ASP A 80 14.04 1.89 -4.98
C ASP A 80 13.23 1.24 -3.87
N THR A 81 12.61 2.04 -3.00
CA THR A 81 11.76 1.54 -1.93
C THR A 81 10.54 0.80 -2.50
N ALA A 82 9.87 1.39 -3.48
CA ALA A 82 8.69 0.77 -4.11
C ALA A 82 9.07 -0.55 -4.81
N ILE A 83 10.17 -0.54 -5.54
CA ILE A 83 10.67 -1.74 -6.22
C ILE A 83 10.99 -2.84 -5.19
N GLY A 84 11.66 -2.49 -4.10
CA GLY A 84 11.97 -3.44 -3.03
C GLY A 84 10.73 -4.07 -2.40
N ILE A 85 9.71 -3.25 -2.11
CA ILE A 85 8.44 -3.73 -1.57
C ILE A 85 7.75 -4.66 -2.56
N ASN A 86 7.68 -4.26 -3.82
CA ASN A 86 7.05 -5.07 -4.86
C ASN A 86 7.74 -6.42 -5.03
N ARG A 87 9.06 -6.43 -5.04
CA ARG A 87 9.83 -7.69 -5.11
C ARG A 87 9.53 -8.59 -3.91
N GLY A 88 9.42 -8.03 -2.71
CA GLY A 88 9.04 -8.77 -1.51
C GLY A 88 7.65 -9.39 -1.62
N ILE A 89 6.69 -8.63 -2.13
CA ILE A 89 5.32 -9.10 -2.36
C ILE A 89 5.31 -10.26 -3.36
N MET A 90 6.06 -10.13 -4.45
CA MET A 90 6.15 -11.18 -5.47
C MET A 90 6.76 -12.48 -4.90
N ARG A 91 7.83 -12.36 -4.12
CA ARG A 91 8.45 -13.51 -3.46
C ARG A 91 7.50 -14.18 -2.47
N ALA A 92 6.79 -13.39 -1.68
CA ALA A 92 5.80 -13.92 -0.73
C ALA A 92 4.67 -14.64 -1.46
N PHE A 93 4.17 -14.09 -2.55
CA PHE A 93 3.14 -14.72 -3.37
C PHE A 93 3.59 -16.10 -3.89
N VAL A 94 4.79 -16.17 -4.45
CA VAL A 94 5.34 -17.43 -4.97
C VAL A 94 5.52 -18.45 -3.84
N ALA A 95 6.04 -18.01 -2.69
CA ALA A 95 6.23 -18.89 -1.54
C ALA A 95 4.91 -19.47 -1.04
N VAL A 96 3.87 -18.64 -0.91
CA VAL A 96 2.53 -19.12 -0.51
C VAL A 96 1.98 -20.11 -1.52
N ARG A 97 2.13 -19.83 -2.80
CA ARG A 97 1.66 -20.71 -3.86
C ARG A 97 2.36 -22.07 -3.80
N GLN A 98 3.67 -22.08 -3.59
CA GLN A 98 4.43 -23.34 -3.47
C GLN A 98 3.98 -24.15 -2.26
N LEU A 99 3.73 -23.50 -1.13
CA LEU A 99 3.21 -24.17 0.07
C LEU A 99 1.85 -24.80 -0.16
N LEU A 100 0.98 -24.12 -0.90
CA LEU A 100 -0.36 -24.63 -1.22
C LEU A 100 -0.32 -25.81 -2.20
N LEU A 101 0.62 -25.77 -3.17
CA LEU A 101 0.74 -26.82 -4.19
C LEU A 101 1.54 -28.03 -3.69
N ASN A 102 2.53 -27.80 -2.85
CA ASN A 102 3.41 -28.83 -2.32
C ASN A 102 3.53 -28.70 -0.80
N PRO A 103 2.44 -28.96 -0.06
CA PRO A 103 2.48 -28.82 1.39
C PRO A 103 3.50 -29.81 1.96
N PRO A 104 4.29 -29.41 2.97
CA PRO A 104 5.20 -30.32 3.66
C PRO A 104 4.40 -31.50 4.21
N THR A 105 4.92 -32.70 4.00
CA THR A 105 4.23 -33.93 4.38
C THR A 105 4.09 -34.13 5.88
N ASP A 106 4.73 -33.28 6.68
CA ASP A 106 4.97 -33.60 8.08
C ASP A 106 4.00 -33.00 9.07
N SER A 107 3.29 -31.98 8.77
CA SER A 107 2.15 -31.57 9.61
C SER A 107 1.47 -30.28 9.12
N VAL A 108 0.18 -30.26 9.33
CA VAL A 108 -0.65 -29.06 9.25
C VAL A 108 -0.07 -27.93 10.12
N TYR A 109 0.58 -28.29 11.22
CA TYR A 109 1.19 -27.33 12.15
C TYR A 109 2.33 -26.53 11.52
N GLU A 110 3.25 -27.20 10.80
CA GLU A 110 4.35 -26.53 10.11
C GLU A 110 3.82 -25.59 9.02
N LEU A 111 2.83 -26.06 8.26
CA LEU A 111 2.17 -25.26 7.23
C LEU A 111 1.54 -23.99 7.83
N GLN A 112 0.85 -24.14 8.95
CA GLN A 112 0.25 -23.00 9.64
C GLN A 112 1.29 -22.00 10.10
N ASN A 113 2.42 -22.47 10.64
CA ASN A 113 3.51 -21.58 11.07
C ASN A 113 4.13 -20.83 9.90
N GLU A 114 4.39 -21.52 8.79
CA GLU A 114 4.96 -20.88 7.61
C GLU A 114 4.02 -19.84 7.00
N VAL A 115 2.74 -20.14 6.95
CA VAL A 115 1.72 -19.18 6.48
C VAL A 115 1.68 -17.96 7.40
N LYS A 116 1.77 -18.19 8.72
CA LYS A 116 1.79 -17.11 9.70
C LYS A 116 3.01 -16.20 9.51
N GLU A 117 4.20 -16.78 9.32
CA GLU A 117 5.42 -16.02 9.08
C GLU A 117 5.32 -15.20 7.80
N LEU A 118 4.80 -15.78 6.73
CA LEU A 118 4.60 -15.07 5.47
C LEU A 118 3.61 -13.92 5.61
N LYS A 119 2.54 -14.14 6.37
CA LYS A 119 1.57 -13.11 6.66
C LYS A 119 2.21 -11.94 7.41
N GLU A 120 3.00 -12.23 8.45
CA GLU A 120 3.71 -11.23 9.22
C GLU A 120 4.71 -10.47 8.34
N TYR A 121 5.42 -11.16 7.45
CA TYR A 121 6.34 -10.56 6.51
C TYR A 121 5.64 -9.58 5.57
N ILE A 122 4.51 -9.98 5.00
CA ILE A 122 3.70 -9.12 4.13
C ILE A 122 3.20 -7.90 4.90
N GLU A 123 2.67 -8.11 6.11
CA GLU A 123 2.15 -7.02 6.95
C GLU A 123 3.24 -6.00 7.31
N SER A 124 4.49 -6.44 7.45
CA SER A 124 5.60 -5.53 7.76
C SER A 124 5.87 -4.51 6.65
N PHE A 125 5.49 -4.80 5.41
CA PHE A 125 5.60 -3.85 4.30
C PHE A 125 4.41 -2.89 4.21
N LEU A 126 3.28 -3.25 4.82
CA LEU A 126 2.04 -2.49 4.72
C LEU A 126 1.80 -1.57 5.92
N LEU A 127 2.54 -1.77 6.99
CA LEU A 127 2.48 -0.98 8.20
C LEU A 127 3.72 -0.10 8.33
#